data_9d261fcc898931e0ddea09d97edc061d
#
_entry.id   9d261fcc898931e0ddea09d97edc061d
#
_cell.length_a   1.000
_cell.length_b   1.000
_cell.length_c   1.000
_cell.angle_alpha   90.00
_cell.angle_beta   90.00
_cell.angle_gamma   90.00
#
_symmetry.space_group_name_H-M   'P 1'
#
loop_
_entity.id
_entity.type
_entity.pdbx_description
1 polymer ?
#
loop_
_entity_poly.entity_id
_entity_poly.type
_entity_poly.pdbx_seq_one_letter_code
_entity_poly.pdbx_strand_id
1 'polypeptide(L)'
;MVESVVREVLQSIQVQKEKENNGKVLFVFCDSSAHEPFTDQFIKLKNANIAFDTLFLDGETSSWIGMQQVESSGATKVIAADEYAPSAMELPKGYDGIIIPEIDLDNAARVATGLKGSIKSEIIFSANLLQKFILVGEDVPGIKRSDRSCLKAISLPAPYRKRFDEYIKQMTELGITFSPQKDLADVIINELCKELEVNGQNKQEPLGENHSKGDHLSYTKKLLTTDWFESKSYSPNDTIYLQKGTIISPLAKDLIKANKLNVLFVKKDV
;
A
#
# COMPACT_ATOMS: atom_id res chain seq x y z
N MET A 1 -18.47 -33.86 7.13
CA MET A 1 -19.53 -32.84 7.17
C MET A 1 -19.23 -31.71 8.13
N VAL A 2 -18.96 -31.92 9.43
CA VAL A 2 -18.64 -30.84 10.39
C VAL A 2 -17.35 -30.10 10.01
N GLU A 3 -16.32 -30.80 9.61
CA GLU A 3 -15.02 -30.22 9.23
C GLU A 3 -15.10 -29.32 7.97
N SER A 4 -15.96 -29.67 7.02
CA SER A 4 -16.22 -28.87 5.83
C SER A 4 -16.94 -27.56 6.18
N VAL A 5 -17.94 -27.62 7.05
CA VAL A 5 -18.70 -26.44 7.51
C VAL A 5 -17.80 -25.50 8.35
N VAL A 6 -16.98 -26.07 9.24
CA VAL A 6 -16.01 -25.28 10.04
C VAL A 6 -15.01 -24.57 9.13
N ARG A 7 -14.49 -25.24 8.10
CA ARG A 7 -13.57 -24.64 7.13
C ARG A 7 -14.23 -23.53 6.33
N GLU A 8 -15.47 -23.71 5.91
CA GLU A 8 -16.24 -22.71 5.17
C GLU A 8 -16.57 -21.47 6.04
N VAL A 9 -16.94 -21.68 7.30
CA VAL A 9 -17.15 -20.59 8.27
C VAL A 9 -15.85 -19.85 8.57
N LEU A 10 -14.73 -20.55 8.77
CA LEU A 10 -13.42 -19.91 8.96
C LEU A 10 -12.99 -19.10 7.73
N GLN A 11 -13.20 -19.62 6.52
CA GLN A 11 -12.94 -18.88 5.29
C GLN A 11 -13.82 -17.64 5.17
N SER A 12 -15.09 -17.73 5.49
CA SER A 12 -16.01 -16.57 5.44
C SER A 12 -15.64 -15.50 6.46
N ILE A 13 -15.21 -15.88 7.66
CA ILE A 13 -14.72 -14.95 8.69
C ILE A 13 -13.39 -14.29 8.26
N GLN A 14 -12.48 -15.05 7.64
CA GLN A 14 -11.23 -14.49 7.10
C GLN A 14 -11.48 -13.49 5.98
N VAL A 15 -12.36 -13.83 5.04
CA VAL A 15 -12.75 -12.92 3.93
C VAL A 15 -13.48 -11.68 4.45
N GLN A 16 -14.29 -11.79 5.52
CA GLN A 16 -14.89 -10.61 6.15
C GLN A 16 -13.85 -9.73 6.84
N LYS A 17 -12.91 -10.31 7.58
CA LYS A 17 -11.81 -9.55 8.21
C LYS A 17 -10.90 -8.86 7.18
N GLU A 18 -10.62 -9.50 6.05
CA GLU A 18 -9.84 -8.91 4.97
C GLU A 18 -10.57 -7.75 4.28
N LYS A 19 -11.91 -7.77 4.22
CA LYS A 19 -12.72 -6.67 3.68
C LYS A 19 -12.84 -5.46 4.62
N GLU A 20 -12.61 -5.64 5.92
CA GLU A 20 -12.65 -4.57 6.91
C GLU A 20 -11.28 -3.89 7.10
N ASN A 21 -10.20 -4.45 6.56
CA ASN A 21 -8.86 -3.88 6.65
C ASN A 21 -8.66 -2.76 5.63
N ASN A 22 -8.10 -1.64 6.10
CA ASN A 22 -7.73 -0.50 5.26
C ASN A 22 -6.45 -0.73 4.44
N GLY A 23 -5.91 -1.94 4.43
CA GLY A 23 -4.74 -2.36 3.69
C GLY A 23 -3.87 -3.33 4.47
N LYS A 24 -2.87 -3.90 3.80
CA LYS A 24 -1.94 -4.88 4.39
C LYS A 24 -0.50 -4.57 4.01
N VAL A 25 0.40 -4.50 4.99
CA VAL A 25 1.82 -4.22 4.78
C VAL A 25 2.73 -5.34 5.29
N LEU A 26 3.91 -5.46 4.68
CA LEU A 26 4.96 -6.38 5.12
C LEU A 26 6.13 -5.60 5.73
N PHE A 27 6.45 -5.86 6.99
CA PHE A 27 7.67 -5.39 7.62
C PHE A 27 8.80 -6.41 7.41
N VAL A 28 9.95 -5.95 6.92
CA VAL A 28 11.14 -6.78 6.68
C VAL A 28 12.24 -6.39 7.65
N PHE A 29 12.42 -7.18 8.69
CA PHE A 29 13.43 -6.97 9.73
C PHE A 29 14.71 -7.75 9.44
N CYS A 30 15.86 -7.19 9.82
CA CYS A 30 17.15 -7.86 9.68
C CYS A 30 17.33 -9.02 10.66
N ASP A 31 16.75 -8.90 11.85
CA ASP A 31 16.77 -9.93 12.90
C ASP A 31 15.52 -9.86 13.78
N SER A 32 15.29 -10.91 14.56
CA SER A 32 14.11 -11.07 15.40
C SER A 32 13.97 -10.03 16.52
N SER A 33 15.06 -9.42 16.96
CA SER A 33 15.03 -8.37 18.01
C SER A 33 14.84 -6.96 17.44
N ALA A 34 14.95 -6.80 16.12
CA ALA A 34 14.82 -5.49 15.47
C ALA A 34 13.41 -4.91 15.54
N HIS A 35 12.39 -5.72 15.83
CA HIS A 35 10.99 -5.28 15.93
C HIS A 35 10.64 -4.61 17.28
N GLU A 36 11.44 -4.83 18.34
CA GLU A 36 11.10 -4.36 19.69
C GLU A 36 10.76 -2.85 19.78
N PRO A 37 11.52 -1.95 19.09
CA PRO A 37 11.21 -0.52 19.12
C PRO A 37 9.91 -0.14 18.39
N PHE A 38 9.29 -1.07 17.65
CA PHE A 38 8.13 -0.81 16.79
C PHE A 38 6.78 -1.15 17.44
N THR A 39 6.77 -1.60 18.71
CA THR A 39 5.52 -2.01 19.39
C THR A 39 4.44 -0.92 19.34
N ASP A 40 4.80 0.34 19.64
CA ASP A 40 3.85 1.45 19.60
C ASP A 40 3.33 1.72 18.17
N GLN A 41 4.16 1.52 17.16
CA GLN A 41 3.78 1.67 15.76
C GLN A 41 2.82 0.56 15.33
N PHE A 42 3.03 -0.67 15.77
CA PHE A 42 2.11 -1.78 15.52
C PHE A 42 0.72 -1.53 16.14
N ILE A 43 0.68 -0.93 17.34
CA ILE A 43 -0.57 -0.51 17.97
C ILE A 43 -1.28 0.56 17.13
N LYS A 44 -0.55 1.56 16.60
CA LYS A 44 -1.12 2.59 15.71
C LYS A 44 -1.72 1.97 14.44
N LEU A 45 -1.01 1.06 13.77
CA LEU A 45 -1.49 0.36 12.56
C LEU A 45 -2.77 -0.44 12.86
N LYS A 46 -2.78 -1.17 13.96
CA LYS A 46 -3.96 -1.92 14.40
C LYS A 46 -5.16 -1.02 14.65
N ASN A 47 -4.96 0.13 15.31
CA ASN A 47 -6.02 1.12 15.55
C ASN A 47 -6.54 1.76 14.26
N ALA A 48 -5.72 1.81 13.21
CA ALA A 48 -6.09 2.26 11.89
C ALA A 48 -6.69 1.15 10.99
N ASN A 49 -6.93 -0.04 11.53
CA ASN A 49 -7.38 -1.24 10.78
C ASN A 49 -6.46 -1.60 9.61
N ILE A 50 -5.15 -1.41 9.77
CA ILE A 50 -4.14 -1.84 8.80
C ILE A 50 -3.54 -3.16 9.29
N ALA A 51 -3.68 -4.22 8.49
CA ALA A 51 -3.06 -5.50 8.77
C ALA A 51 -1.57 -5.44 8.46
N PHE A 52 -0.77 -6.14 9.24
CA PHE A 52 0.66 -6.25 8.95
C PHE A 52 1.18 -7.67 9.21
N ASP A 53 2.10 -8.08 8.38
CA ASP A 53 2.92 -9.27 8.58
C ASP A 53 4.36 -8.86 8.81
N THR A 54 5.15 -9.72 9.42
CA THR A 54 6.57 -9.48 9.67
C THR A 54 7.42 -10.60 9.06
N LEU A 55 8.52 -10.22 8.41
CA LEU A 55 9.53 -11.12 7.90
C LEU A 55 10.84 -10.88 8.64
N PHE A 56 11.43 -11.93 9.19
CA PHE A 56 12.75 -11.91 9.82
C PHE A 56 13.78 -12.62 8.95
N LEU A 57 14.92 -11.95 8.69
CA LEU A 57 15.95 -12.39 7.75
C LEU A 57 17.07 -13.20 8.40
N ASP A 58 17.09 -13.34 9.73
CA ASP A 58 18.14 -14.01 10.51
C ASP A 58 17.96 -15.53 10.64
N GLY A 59 16.89 -16.09 10.09
CA GLY A 59 16.63 -17.54 10.07
C GLY A 59 16.11 -18.11 11.40
N GLU A 60 16.16 -19.44 11.52
CA GLU A 60 15.33 -20.24 12.43
C GLU A 60 15.47 -19.99 13.93
N THR A 61 16.67 -19.74 14.45
CA THR A 61 16.91 -19.92 15.90
C THR A 61 16.61 -18.71 16.76
N SER A 62 16.78 -17.51 16.22
CA SER A 62 16.48 -16.27 16.94
C SER A 62 15.03 -15.83 16.74
N SER A 63 14.39 -16.24 15.65
CA SER A 63 13.05 -15.82 15.26
C SER A 63 11.95 -16.41 16.14
N TRP A 64 12.12 -17.60 16.71
CA TRP A 64 11.06 -18.25 17.48
C TRP A 64 10.59 -17.44 18.71
N ILE A 65 11.51 -16.85 19.48
CA ILE A 65 11.15 -16.02 20.64
C ILE A 65 10.54 -14.68 20.17
N GLY A 66 11.10 -14.08 19.13
CA GLY A 66 10.58 -12.88 18.51
C GLY A 66 9.20 -13.10 17.89
N MET A 67 8.96 -14.26 17.26
CA MET A 67 7.66 -14.62 16.70
C MET A 67 6.53 -14.57 17.71
N GLN A 68 6.69 -15.15 18.90
CA GLN A 68 5.67 -15.11 19.96
C GLN A 68 5.38 -13.68 20.44
N GLN A 69 6.40 -12.83 20.53
CA GLN A 69 6.22 -11.43 20.96
C GLN A 69 5.49 -10.63 19.88
N VAL A 70 5.80 -10.83 18.60
CA VAL A 70 5.16 -10.12 17.49
C VAL A 70 3.72 -10.59 17.25
N GLU A 71 3.44 -11.88 17.40
CA GLU A 71 2.07 -12.41 17.39
C GLU A 71 1.24 -11.79 18.51
N SER A 72 1.81 -11.62 19.71
CA SER A 72 1.15 -10.95 20.82
C SER A 72 0.91 -9.46 20.58
N SER A 73 1.74 -8.80 19.77
CA SER A 73 1.58 -7.39 19.37
C SER A 73 0.58 -7.16 18.23
N GLY A 74 0.05 -8.25 17.64
CA GLY A 74 -1.06 -8.22 16.69
C GLY A 74 -0.68 -8.37 15.21
N ALA A 75 0.53 -8.88 14.91
CA ALA A 75 0.87 -9.31 13.55
C ALA A 75 -0.08 -10.41 13.07
N THR A 76 -0.50 -10.33 11.81
CA THR A 76 -1.39 -11.35 11.23
C THR A 76 -0.62 -12.62 10.92
N LYS A 77 0.64 -12.49 10.49
CA LYS A 77 1.54 -13.59 10.19
C LYS A 77 2.98 -13.20 10.47
N VAL A 78 3.75 -14.13 11.00
CA VAL A 78 5.20 -14.00 11.16
C VAL A 78 5.89 -14.99 10.23
N ILE A 79 6.85 -14.53 9.46
CA ILE A 79 7.57 -15.30 8.44
C ILE A 79 9.05 -15.30 8.84
N ALA A 80 9.67 -16.48 8.93
CA ALA A 80 11.12 -16.62 9.00
C ALA A 80 11.66 -16.84 7.59
N ALA A 81 12.81 -16.25 7.28
CA ALA A 81 13.48 -16.46 6.00
C ALA A 81 14.28 -17.78 6.02
N ASP A 82 13.57 -18.90 5.99
CA ASP A 82 14.08 -20.26 5.97
C ASP A 82 13.76 -20.96 4.63
N GLU A 83 14.04 -22.25 4.53
CA GLU A 83 13.77 -23.05 3.34
C GLU A 83 12.28 -23.23 3.00
N TYR A 84 11.37 -22.95 3.96
CA TYR A 84 9.93 -23.03 3.79
C TYR A 84 9.31 -21.65 3.50
N ALA A 85 10.11 -20.57 3.53
CA ALA A 85 9.63 -19.23 3.26
C ALA A 85 9.16 -19.11 1.80
N PRO A 86 8.12 -18.30 1.53
CA PRO A 86 7.77 -17.92 0.17
C PRO A 86 8.97 -17.26 -0.53
N SER A 87 9.06 -17.44 -1.85
CA SER A 87 10.09 -16.76 -2.64
C SER A 87 10.07 -15.26 -2.41
N ALA A 88 11.24 -14.64 -2.23
CA ALA A 88 11.39 -13.19 -2.05
C ALA A 88 10.71 -12.39 -3.16
N MET A 89 10.71 -12.89 -4.38
CA MET A 89 10.07 -12.26 -5.55
C MET A 89 8.52 -12.36 -5.54
N GLU A 90 7.96 -13.33 -4.81
CA GLU A 90 6.51 -13.55 -4.74
C GLU A 90 5.87 -12.84 -3.54
N LEU A 91 6.63 -12.62 -2.49
CA LEU A 91 6.15 -12.03 -1.24
C LEU A 91 5.38 -10.70 -1.45
N PRO A 92 5.88 -9.72 -2.24
CA PRO A 92 5.20 -8.43 -2.37
C PRO A 92 3.80 -8.49 -3.00
N LYS A 93 3.45 -9.58 -3.70
CA LYS A 93 2.11 -9.72 -4.32
C LYS A 93 0.97 -9.66 -3.31
N GLY A 94 1.20 -10.12 -2.09
CA GLY A 94 0.19 -10.21 -1.03
C GLY A 94 0.03 -8.94 -0.19
N TYR A 95 0.72 -7.84 -0.54
CA TYR A 95 0.77 -6.63 0.28
C TYR A 95 0.56 -5.38 -0.56
N ASP A 96 0.02 -4.34 0.07
CA ASP A 96 -0.13 -3.01 -0.51
C ASP A 96 1.16 -2.19 -0.36
N GLY A 97 1.92 -2.45 0.71
CA GLY A 97 3.19 -1.79 0.95
C GLY A 97 4.24 -2.70 1.59
N ILE A 98 5.51 -2.39 1.31
CA ILE A 98 6.69 -3.06 1.87
C ILE A 98 7.45 -2.06 2.72
N ILE A 99 7.69 -2.42 3.97
CA ILE A 99 8.31 -1.55 4.97
C ILE A 99 9.67 -2.15 5.36
N ILE A 100 10.71 -1.39 5.17
CA ILE A 100 12.09 -1.77 5.48
C ILE A 100 12.57 -0.85 6.62
N PRO A 101 12.43 -1.25 7.89
CA PRO A 101 12.78 -0.39 9.02
C PRO A 101 14.23 0.07 9.04
N GLU A 102 15.12 -0.75 8.48
CA GLU A 102 16.52 -0.37 8.30
C GLU A 102 17.13 -1.01 7.05
N ILE A 103 17.97 -0.23 6.36
CA ILE A 103 18.72 -0.70 5.20
C ILE A 103 20.23 -0.47 5.43
N ASP A 104 21.02 -1.50 5.20
CA ASP A 104 22.49 -1.42 5.27
C ASP A 104 23.10 -1.00 3.93
N LEU A 105 24.39 -0.65 3.95
CA LEU A 105 25.11 -0.15 2.77
C LEU A 105 25.10 -1.15 1.60
N ASP A 106 25.23 -2.46 1.87
CA ASP A 106 25.23 -3.50 0.83
C ASP A 106 23.85 -3.58 0.15
N ASN A 107 22.80 -3.65 0.94
CA ASN A 107 21.42 -3.67 0.39
C ASN A 107 21.06 -2.35 -0.30
N ALA A 108 21.46 -1.20 0.24
CA ALA A 108 21.26 0.10 -0.39
C ALA A 108 21.95 0.17 -1.77
N ALA A 109 23.20 -0.30 -1.87
CA ALA A 109 23.93 -0.37 -3.14
C ALA A 109 23.22 -1.28 -4.15
N ARG A 110 22.75 -2.47 -3.73
CA ARG A 110 22.03 -3.41 -4.61
C ARG A 110 20.73 -2.81 -5.13
N VAL A 111 19.94 -2.24 -4.25
CA VAL A 111 18.65 -1.64 -4.61
C VAL A 111 18.86 -0.45 -5.57
N ALA A 112 19.76 0.48 -5.23
CA ALA A 112 20.04 1.66 -6.05
C ALA A 112 20.50 1.30 -7.46
N THR A 113 21.25 0.20 -7.61
CA THR A 113 21.77 -0.27 -8.91
C THR A 113 20.92 -1.34 -9.58
N GLY A 114 19.78 -1.72 -9.00
CA GLY A 114 18.89 -2.75 -9.53
C GLY A 114 19.44 -4.17 -9.42
N LEU A 115 20.45 -4.41 -8.57
CA LEU A 115 21.04 -5.72 -8.37
C LEU A 115 20.23 -6.54 -7.36
N LYS A 116 19.97 -7.79 -7.72
CA LYS A 116 19.42 -8.84 -6.84
C LYS A 116 20.54 -9.61 -6.15
N GLY A 117 20.22 -10.54 -5.28
CA GLY A 117 21.21 -11.41 -4.63
C GLY A 117 21.24 -11.27 -3.11
N SER A 118 20.27 -10.55 -2.55
CA SER A 118 19.87 -10.66 -1.15
C SER A 118 18.34 -10.69 -1.09
N ILE A 119 17.78 -11.36 -0.08
CA ILE A 119 16.33 -11.44 0.12
C ILE A 119 15.71 -10.02 0.15
N LYS A 120 16.34 -9.09 0.87
CA LYS A 120 15.87 -7.71 0.98
C LYS A 120 15.86 -6.99 -0.38
N SER A 121 16.93 -7.09 -1.17
CA SER A 121 16.99 -6.46 -2.49
C SER A 121 16.02 -7.07 -3.48
N GLU A 122 15.77 -8.38 -3.42
CA GLU A 122 14.80 -9.07 -4.26
C GLU A 122 13.36 -8.67 -3.93
N ILE A 123 13.01 -8.55 -2.66
CA ILE A 123 11.70 -8.09 -2.20
C ILE A 123 11.46 -6.66 -2.71
N ILE A 124 12.42 -5.74 -2.48
CA ILE A 124 12.30 -4.35 -2.92
C ILE A 124 12.19 -4.26 -4.44
N PHE A 125 13.01 -5.00 -5.18
CA PHE A 125 12.96 -5.05 -6.64
C PHE A 125 11.58 -5.54 -7.14
N SER A 126 11.06 -6.61 -6.58
CA SER A 126 9.73 -7.13 -6.93
C SER A 126 8.62 -6.14 -6.56
N ALA A 127 8.69 -5.52 -5.39
CA ALA A 127 7.72 -4.52 -4.96
C ALA A 127 7.68 -3.32 -5.92
N ASN A 128 8.85 -2.88 -6.38
CA ASN A 128 8.96 -1.79 -7.35
C ASN A 128 8.34 -2.17 -8.72
N LEU A 129 8.62 -3.37 -9.23
CA LEU A 129 8.00 -3.88 -10.45
C LEU A 129 6.47 -3.96 -10.35
N LEU A 130 5.95 -4.29 -9.17
CA LEU A 130 4.52 -4.39 -8.88
C LEU A 130 3.90 -3.03 -8.52
N GLN A 131 4.68 -1.95 -8.58
CA GLN A 131 4.26 -0.58 -8.22
C GLN A 131 3.67 -0.49 -6.80
N LYS A 132 4.22 -1.27 -5.87
CA LYS A 132 3.82 -1.23 -4.46
C LYS A 132 4.49 -0.08 -3.75
N PHE A 133 3.82 0.47 -2.73
CA PHE A 133 4.43 1.44 -1.83
C PHE A 133 5.64 0.81 -1.10
N ILE A 134 6.76 1.50 -1.11
CA ILE A 134 7.99 1.07 -0.42
C ILE A 134 8.44 2.17 0.51
N LEU A 135 8.53 1.86 1.80
CA LEU A 135 8.96 2.78 2.85
C LEU A 135 10.20 2.25 3.57
N VAL A 136 11.22 3.07 3.68
CA VAL A 136 12.50 2.74 4.32
C VAL A 136 12.77 3.69 5.48
N GLY A 137 13.23 3.16 6.60
CA GLY A 137 13.68 3.96 7.76
C GLY A 137 15.03 4.62 7.49
N GLU A 138 15.11 5.94 7.68
CA GLU A 138 16.32 6.75 7.38
C GLU A 138 17.29 6.90 8.54
N ASP A 139 16.89 6.57 9.77
CA ASP A 139 17.72 6.80 10.98
C ASP A 139 18.93 5.84 11.07
N VAL A 140 19.08 4.94 10.11
CA VAL A 140 20.12 3.93 10.11
C VAL A 140 21.34 4.42 9.36
N PRO A 141 22.53 4.34 9.96
CA PRO A 141 23.76 4.85 9.33
C PRO A 141 24.34 3.93 8.23
N GLY A 142 23.53 3.06 7.62
CA GLY A 142 23.98 2.12 6.57
C GLY A 142 24.74 0.91 7.07
N ILE A 143 24.74 0.63 8.36
CA ILE A 143 25.40 -0.51 9.00
C ILE A 143 24.35 -1.53 9.43
N LYS A 144 24.54 -2.82 9.12
CA LYS A 144 23.68 -3.89 9.61
C LYS A 144 23.62 -3.91 11.13
N ARG A 145 22.48 -4.32 11.70
CA ARG A 145 22.32 -4.42 13.15
C ARG A 145 23.33 -5.39 13.78
N SER A 146 23.56 -6.53 13.13
CA SER A 146 24.59 -7.48 13.52
C SER A 146 26.00 -6.86 13.56
N ASP A 147 26.32 -6.04 12.55
CA ASP A 147 27.60 -5.37 12.50
C ASP A 147 27.75 -4.34 13.61
N ARG A 148 26.67 -3.60 13.93
CA ARG A 148 26.63 -2.65 15.06
C ARG A 148 26.84 -3.32 16.42
N SER A 149 26.35 -4.54 16.60
CA SER A 149 26.57 -5.30 17.83
C SER A 149 28.03 -5.82 17.97
N CYS A 150 28.68 -6.09 16.85
CA CYS A 150 30.07 -6.58 16.80
C CYS A 150 31.12 -5.46 16.76
N LEU A 151 30.80 -4.31 16.14
CA LEU A 151 31.68 -3.17 15.99
C LEU A 151 31.48 -2.17 17.13
N LYS A 152 32.56 -1.71 17.73
CA LYS A 152 32.53 -0.62 18.72
C LYS A 152 32.20 0.74 18.11
N ALA A 153 32.44 0.94 16.80
CA ALA A 153 32.08 2.13 16.07
C ALA A 153 30.65 2.02 15.51
N ILE A 154 29.81 3.02 15.82
CA ILE A 154 28.40 3.04 15.43
C ILE A 154 28.17 3.86 14.15
N SER A 155 29.20 4.47 13.56
CA SER A 155 29.09 5.34 12.39
C SER A 155 29.95 4.87 11.24
N LEU A 156 29.41 5.01 10.02
CA LEU A 156 30.19 4.79 8.80
C LEU A 156 31.31 5.86 8.69
N PRO A 157 32.54 5.45 8.25
CA PRO A 157 33.54 6.42 7.81
C PRO A 157 33.01 7.36 6.73
N ALA A 158 33.49 8.60 6.72
CA ALA A 158 32.96 9.65 5.83
C ALA A 158 32.83 9.26 4.33
N PRO A 159 33.79 8.53 3.71
CA PRO A 159 33.65 8.11 2.32
C PRO A 159 32.49 7.13 2.09
N TYR A 160 32.25 6.19 3.03
CA TYR A 160 31.14 5.25 2.95
C TYR A 160 29.81 5.91 3.24
N ARG A 161 29.77 6.88 4.17
CA ARG A 161 28.58 7.68 4.43
C ARG A 161 28.14 8.46 3.21
N LYS A 162 29.07 9.10 2.52
CA LYS A 162 28.79 9.80 1.26
C LYS A 162 28.17 8.86 0.23
N ARG A 163 28.71 7.64 0.07
CA ARG A 163 28.14 6.64 -0.84
C ARG A 163 26.75 6.20 -0.42
N PHE A 164 26.53 6.00 0.87
CA PHE A 164 25.21 5.64 1.39
C PHE A 164 24.18 6.73 1.08
N ASP A 165 24.53 8.01 1.29
CA ASP A 165 23.67 9.15 0.98
C ASP A 165 23.39 9.27 -0.54
N GLU A 166 24.35 8.90 -1.39
CA GLU A 166 24.16 8.81 -2.84
C GLU A 166 23.18 7.70 -3.22
N TYR A 167 23.26 6.53 -2.58
CA TYR A 167 22.31 5.43 -2.81
C TYR A 167 20.91 5.77 -2.32
N ILE A 168 20.75 6.48 -1.20
CA ILE A 168 19.45 6.96 -0.74
C ILE A 168 18.80 7.85 -1.81
N LYS A 169 19.54 8.78 -2.41
CA LYS A 169 19.03 9.62 -3.50
C LYS A 169 18.58 8.81 -4.70
N GLN A 170 19.41 7.86 -5.14
CA GLN A 170 19.06 6.98 -6.26
C GLN A 170 17.81 6.12 -5.95
N MET A 171 17.70 5.59 -4.74
CA MET A 171 16.50 4.84 -4.32
C MET A 171 15.26 5.74 -4.29
N THR A 172 15.40 7.01 -3.88
CA THR A 172 14.29 7.97 -3.94
C THR A 172 13.83 8.23 -5.37
N GLU A 173 14.78 8.33 -6.33
CA GLU A 173 14.47 8.44 -7.76
C GLU A 173 13.74 7.21 -8.32
N LEU A 174 13.93 6.03 -7.71
CA LEU A 174 13.18 4.80 -8.01
C LEU A 174 11.78 4.76 -7.36
N GLY A 175 11.36 5.83 -6.68
CA GLY A 175 10.04 5.91 -6.03
C GLY A 175 9.99 5.33 -4.61
N ILE A 176 11.15 5.04 -4.00
CA ILE A 176 11.21 4.58 -2.62
C ILE A 176 11.12 5.77 -1.67
N THR A 177 10.20 5.71 -0.72
CA THR A 177 10.00 6.73 0.31
C THR A 177 10.89 6.47 1.52
N PHE A 178 11.48 7.53 2.07
CA PHE A 178 12.27 7.48 3.30
C PHE A 178 11.58 8.28 4.41
N SER A 179 11.64 7.78 5.64
CA SER A 179 11.07 8.45 6.80
C SER A 179 11.82 8.03 8.09
N PRO A 180 11.87 8.89 9.12
CA PRO A 180 12.34 8.50 10.43
C PRO A 180 11.62 7.25 10.94
N GLN A 181 12.35 6.33 11.56
CA GLN A 181 11.79 5.05 12.03
C GLN A 181 10.57 5.24 12.96
N LYS A 182 10.57 6.29 13.77
CA LYS A 182 9.47 6.63 14.70
C LYS A 182 8.16 7.01 14.00
N ASP A 183 8.23 7.46 12.74
CA ASP A 183 7.11 8.02 11.99
C ASP A 183 6.57 7.05 10.93
N LEU A 184 7.17 5.84 10.79
CA LEU A 184 6.80 4.87 9.74
C LEU A 184 5.30 4.53 9.75
N ALA A 185 4.71 4.29 10.92
CA ALA A 185 3.28 3.97 11.03
C ALA A 185 2.40 5.12 10.55
N ASP A 186 2.75 6.36 10.90
CA ASP A 186 1.97 7.53 10.50
C ASP A 186 2.04 7.75 8.97
N VAL A 187 3.22 7.49 8.35
CA VAL A 187 3.39 7.53 6.90
C VAL A 187 2.59 6.42 6.21
N ILE A 188 2.61 5.18 6.74
CA ILE A 188 1.84 4.05 6.21
C ILE A 188 0.33 4.37 6.24
N ILE A 189 -0.16 4.87 7.37
CA ILE A 189 -1.58 5.23 7.55
C ILE A 189 -1.97 6.29 6.52
N ASN A 190 -1.18 7.34 6.39
CA ASN A 190 -1.45 8.42 5.44
C ASN A 190 -1.46 7.93 3.99
N GLU A 191 -0.55 7.04 3.61
CA GLU A 191 -0.44 6.55 2.23
C GLU A 191 -1.61 5.63 1.87
N LEU A 192 -1.91 4.65 2.71
CA LEU A 192 -3.02 3.73 2.48
C LEU A 192 -4.39 4.41 2.58
N CYS A 193 -4.56 5.40 3.48
CA CYS A 193 -5.80 6.18 3.54
C CYS A 193 -5.99 7.05 2.30
N LYS A 194 -4.92 7.66 1.76
CA LYS A 194 -5.01 8.40 0.48
C LYS A 194 -5.42 7.50 -0.68
N GLU A 195 -4.86 6.29 -0.77
CA GLU A 195 -5.26 5.32 -1.79
C GLU A 195 -6.73 4.91 -1.65
N LEU A 196 -7.24 4.82 -0.43
CA LEU A 196 -8.66 4.55 -0.17
C LEU A 196 -9.54 5.73 -0.60
N GLU A 197 -9.12 6.98 -0.35
CA GLU A 197 -9.82 8.17 -0.81
C GLU A 197 -9.79 8.28 -2.35
N VAL A 198 -8.66 7.99 -2.99
CA VAL A 198 -8.53 7.98 -4.45
C VAL A 198 -9.29 6.80 -5.07
N ASN A 199 -9.26 5.62 -4.46
CA ASN A 199 -10.04 4.47 -4.91
C ASN A 199 -11.51 4.55 -4.48
N GLY A 200 -11.81 5.21 -3.36
CA GLY A 200 -13.17 5.53 -2.91
C GLY A 200 -13.82 6.62 -3.76
N GLN A 201 -13.04 7.58 -4.26
CA GLN A 201 -13.49 8.59 -5.21
C GLN A 201 -13.80 8.00 -6.60
N ASN A 202 -13.31 6.81 -6.92
CA ASN A 202 -13.81 6.04 -8.06
C ASN A 202 -15.11 5.26 -7.75
N LYS A 203 -15.57 5.27 -6.49
CA LYS A 203 -16.87 4.69 -6.06
C LYS A 203 -17.80 5.65 -5.35
N GLN A 204 -17.32 6.86 -4.99
CA GLN A 204 -18.16 7.94 -4.45
C GLN A 204 -17.74 9.24 -5.12
N GLU A 205 -18.66 9.81 -5.87
CA GLU A 205 -18.57 11.18 -6.32
C GLU A 205 -18.42 12.12 -5.10
N PRO A 206 -17.63 13.19 -5.20
CA PRO A 206 -17.50 14.14 -4.11
C PRO A 206 -18.85 14.82 -3.85
N LEU A 207 -19.41 14.61 -2.66
CA LEU A 207 -20.42 15.48 -2.09
C LEU A 207 -19.75 16.84 -1.85
N GLY A 208 -19.89 17.71 -2.84
CA GLY A 208 -19.46 19.09 -2.77
C GLY A 208 -20.27 19.85 -1.72
N GLU A 209 -19.57 20.66 -0.97
CA GLU A 209 -20.18 21.73 -0.18
C GLU A 209 -20.78 22.84 -1.08
N ASN A 210 -22.04 23.09 -0.79
CA ASN A 210 -22.77 24.34 -0.75
C ASN A 210 -22.80 25.34 -1.92
N HIS A 211 -24.01 25.45 -2.35
CA HIS A 211 -24.85 26.65 -2.67
C HIS A 211 -25.04 27.04 -4.11
N SER A 212 -26.28 26.87 -4.40
CA SER A 212 -27.20 27.67 -5.21
C SER A 212 -27.42 27.26 -6.66
N LYS A 213 -28.67 26.77 -6.85
CA LYS A 213 -29.50 26.86 -8.04
C LYS A 213 -29.03 26.19 -9.34
N GLY A 214 -29.67 25.05 -9.59
CA GLY A 214 -29.69 24.37 -10.89
C GLY A 214 -28.79 23.15 -10.91
N ASP A 215 -29.38 21.99 -10.61
CA ASP A 215 -28.70 20.68 -10.73
C ASP A 215 -28.28 20.45 -12.20
N HIS A 216 -27.04 20.78 -12.51
CA HIS A 216 -26.44 20.45 -13.79
C HIS A 216 -25.86 19.03 -13.69
N LEU A 217 -26.54 18.04 -14.28
CA LEU A 217 -26.05 16.67 -14.46
C LEU A 217 -24.87 16.70 -15.43
N SER A 218 -23.63 16.74 -14.93
CA SER A 218 -22.41 16.76 -15.74
C SER A 218 -21.71 15.40 -15.78
N TYR A 219 -21.19 15.01 -16.94
CA TYR A 219 -20.47 13.76 -17.16
C TYR A 219 -19.18 13.97 -17.93
N THR A 220 -18.05 13.54 -17.36
CA THR A 220 -16.69 13.85 -17.87
C THR A 220 -15.94 12.65 -18.45
N LYS A 221 -16.48 11.43 -18.35
CA LYS A 221 -15.83 10.22 -18.88
C LYS A 221 -16.13 10.03 -20.36
N LYS A 222 -15.27 9.22 -21.05
CA LYS A 222 -15.38 8.99 -22.50
C LYS A 222 -16.57 8.12 -22.93
N LEU A 223 -17.14 7.31 -22.04
CA LEU A 223 -18.24 6.39 -22.36
C LEU A 223 -19.33 6.52 -21.30
N LEU A 224 -20.54 6.95 -21.70
CA LEU A 224 -21.73 7.00 -20.85
C LEU A 224 -22.50 5.67 -20.92
N THR A 225 -22.62 4.99 -19.78
CA THR A 225 -23.32 3.71 -19.61
C THR A 225 -24.57 3.85 -18.75
N THR A 226 -25.39 2.79 -18.66
CA THR A 226 -26.62 2.76 -17.86
C THR A 226 -26.37 2.91 -16.36
N ASP A 227 -25.20 2.44 -15.87
CA ASP A 227 -24.84 2.45 -14.45
C ASP A 227 -24.79 3.88 -13.87
N TRP A 228 -24.45 4.86 -14.72
CA TRP A 228 -24.46 6.27 -14.31
C TRP A 228 -25.87 6.77 -14.01
N PHE A 229 -26.88 6.30 -14.77
CA PHE A 229 -28.27 6.67 -14.55
C PHE A 229 -28.85 6.02 -13.30
N GLU A 230 -28.38 4.82 -12.92
CA GLU A 230 -28.80 4.14 -11.71
C GLU A 230 -28.27 4.82 -10.44
N SER A 231 -27.15 5.51 -10.55
CA SER A 231 -26.48 6.22 -9.43
C SER A 231 -26.98 7.66 -9.23
N LYS A 232 -27.80 8.21 -10.12
CA LYS A 232 -28.24 9.61 -10.10
C LYS A 232 -29.76 9.73 -10.05
N SER A 233 -30.23 10.71 -9.28
CA SER A 233 -31.63 11.15 -9.33
C SER A 233 -31.77 12.21 -10.41
N TYR A 234 -32.68 12.03 -11.34
CA TYR A 234 -32.98 12.98 -12.41
C TYR A 234 -34.50 13.10 -12.61
N SER A 235 -34.91 14.25 -13.08
CA SER A 235 -36.31 14.54 -13.39
C SER A 235 -36.53 14.59 -14.91
N PRO A 236 -37.75 14.34 -15.39
CA PRO A 236 -38.06 14.49 -16.79
C PRO A 236 -37.76 15.94 -17.27
N ASN A 237 -37.07 16.06 -18.41
CA ASN A 237 -36.55 17.28 -19.03
C ASN A 237 -35.24 17.84 -18.43
N ASP A 238 -34.60 17.17 -17.50
CA ASP A 238 -33.26 17.57 -17.05
C ASP A 238 -32.23 17.52 -18.19
N THR A 239 -31.22 18.38 -18.09
CA THR A 239 -30.19 18.49 -19.12
C THR A 239 -28.89 17.86 -18.62
N ILE A 240 -28.39 16.88 -19.37
CA ILE A 240 -27.11 16.22 -19.11
C ILE A 240 -26.01 16.92 -19.91
N TYR A 241 -24.99 17.40 -19.24
CA TYR A 241 -23.81 18.00 -19.86
C TYR A 241 -22.74 16.97 -20.09
N LEU A 242 -22.46 16.65 -21.35
CA LEU A 242 -21.42 15.67 -21.74
C LEU A 242 -20.19 16.37 -22.29
N GLN A 243 -19.01 15.82 -22.01
CA GLN A 243 -17.79 16.32 -22.62
C GLN A 243 -17.79 15.99 -24.13
N LYS A 244 -17.29 16.92 -24.96
CA LYS A 244 -17.16 16.69 -26.40
C LYS A 244 -16.29 15.44 -26.67
N GLY A 245 -16.84 14.45 -27.38
CA GLY A 245 -16.19 13.17 -27.64
C GLY A 245 -16.65 12.03 -26.73
N THR A 246 -17.57 12.26 -25.80
CA THR A 246 -18.20 11.19 -25.03
C THR A 246 -19.07 10.31 -25.93
N ILE A 247 -18.86 9.01 -25.86
CA ILE A 247 -19.67 8.00 -26.55
C ILE A 247 -20.80 7.60 -25.62
N ILE A 248 -22.03 7.59 -26.13
CA ILE A 248 -23.21 7.16 -25.36
C ILE A 248 -23.55 5.74 -25.79
N SER A 249 -23.62 4.81 -24.84
CA SER A 249 -24.00 3.42 -25.14
C SER A 249 -25.43 3.32 -25.68
N PRO A 250 -25.78 2.31 -26.47
CA PRO A 250 -27.13 2.12 -26.99
C PRO A 250 -28.21 2.12 -25.90
N LEU A 251 -27.97 1.36 -24.80
CA LEU A 251 -28.87 1.31 -23.65
C LEU A 251 -29.01 2.64 -22.92
N ALA A 252 -27.91 3.40 -22.77
CA ALA A 252 -27.96 4.74 -22.21
C ALA A 252 -28.75 5.73 -23.07
N LYS A 253 -28.69 5.60 -24.42
CA LYS A 253 -29.53 6.38 -25.34
C LYS A 253 -31.02 6.11 -25.16
N ASP A 254 -31.36 4.86 -24.94
CA ASP A 254 -32.76 4.47 -24.73
C ASP A 254 -33.29 5.00 -23.40
N LEU A 255 -32.45 5.00 -22.33
CA LEU A 255 -32.82 5.61 -21.05
C LEU A 255 -32.98 7.13 -21.15
N ILE A 256 -32.12 7.84 -21.89
CA ILE A 256 -32.20 9.27 -22.15
C ILE A 256 -33.56 9.59 -22.83
N LYS A 257 -33.93 8.79 -23.84
CA LYS A 257 -35.23 8.97 -24.55
C LYS A 257 -36.44 8.64 -23.68
N ALA A 258 -36.37 7.52 -22.94
CA ALA A 258 -37.44 7.05 -22.06
C ALA A 258 -37.76 8.08 -20.96
N ASN A 259 -36.72 8.71 -20.41
CA ASN A 259 -36.85 9.72 -19.35
C ASN A 259 -36.92 11.16 -19.86
N LYS A 260 -37.00 11.36 -21.17
CA LYS A 260 -37.08 12.68 -21.82
C LYS A 260 -35.96 13.65 -21.40
N LEU A 261 -34.73 13.14 -21.25
CA LEU A 261 -33.57 13.92 -20.83
C LEU A 261 -32.95 14.65 -22.03
N ASN A 262 -32.48 15.87 -21.83
CA ASN A 262 -31.76 16.66 -22.82
C ASN A 262 -30.25 16.37 -22.72
N VAL A 263 -29.52 16.35 -23.83
CA VAL A 263 -28.05 16.14 -23.85
C VAL A 263 -27.39 17.34 -24.51
N LEU A 264 -26.47 17.98 -23.80
CA LEU A 264 -25.62 19.04 -24.32
C LEU A 264 -24.15 18.66 -24.25
N PHE A 265 -23.41 18.84 -25.35
CA PHE A 265 -21.97 18.63 -25.41
C PHE A 265 -21.22 19.91 -25.11
N VAL A 266 -20.42 19.92 -24.05
CA VAL A 266 -19.63 21.07 -23.60
C VAL A 266 -18.16 20.86 -24.03
N LYS A 267 -17.52 21.94 -24.54
CA LYS A 267 -16.05 21.93 -24.77
C LYS A 267 -15.35 21.99 -23.43
N LYS A 268 -14.25 21.25 -23.31
CA LYS A 268 -13.33 21.38 -22.19
C LYS A 268 -12.68 22.76 -22.29
N ASP A 269 -13.02 23.66 -21.39
CA ASP A 269 -12.18 24.84 -21.18
C ASP A 269 -10.89 24.37 -20.50
N VAL A 270 -9.77 24.73 -21.12
CA VAL A 270 -8.38 24.36 -20.80
C VAL A 270 -7.98 24.89 -19.43
#